data_7a938e57e46cab1a24aca7b08bdde73f
#
_entry.id   7a938e57e46cab1a24aca7b08bdde73f
#
_cell.length_a   1.000
_cell.length_b   1.000
_cell.length_c   1.000
_cell.angle_alpha   90.00
_cell.angle_beta   90.00
_cell.angle_gamma   90.00
#
_symmetry.space_group_name_H-M   'P 1'
#
loop_
_entity.id
_entity.type
_entity.pdbx_description
1 polymer ?
#
loop_
_entity_poly.entity_id
_entity_poly.type
_entity_poly.pdbx_seq_one_letter_code
_entity_poly.pdbx_strand_id
1 'polypeptide(L)'
;MLPNDLKQSSVIILQDAFTSFYEAPLVIHFVKLLQHLGYCVCVAPFRTNGKPLHIKGLLNWFDPLVRKNSEWLQKLATLGVPIVGIEPSMVLTYRDEYPKSLGIKQLPVEILLPQEWLVQQTDRLRSNQILEPLRSYSLLGHCSEKTLALQSQQQWQNVFKALGLELKLEATGCCGMAGTYGHEKEHYEESRGIFKMSWQHHMPNELTQQATILATGYSCRSQVKRFAGFRPMHPLQALLQEITEKNSAINTKLTKTIVGNA
;
A
#
# COMPACT_ATOMS: atom_id res chain seq x y z
N MET A 1 11.93 -27.42 3.19
CA MET A 1 11.90 -26.26 2.26
C MET A 1 10.66 -26.33 1.39
N LEU A 2 10.01 -25.20 1.12
CA LEU A 2 8.89 -25.17 0.17
C LEU A 2 9.36 -25.51 -1.25
N PRO A 3 8.57 -26.24 -2.06
CA PRO A 3 8.85 -26.46 -3.48
C PRO A 3 9.01 -25.15 -4.26
N ASN A 4 9.81 -25.13 -5.31
CA ASN A 4 10.12 -23.89 -6.05
C ASN A 4 8.89 -23.27 -6.75
N ASP A 5 7.99 -24.08 -7.28
CA ASP A 5 6.73 -23.67 -7.86
C ASP A 5 5.82 -22.97 -6.85
N LEU A 6 5.75 -23.50 -5.63
CA LEU A 6 5.02 -22.86 -4.54
C LEU A 6 5.68 -21.55 -4.09
N LYS A 7 7.01 -21.43 -4.09
CA LYS A 7 7.68 -20.16 -3.76
C LYS A 7 7.36 -19.08 -4.79
N GLN A 8 7.39 -19.41 -6.07
CA GLN A 8 7.12 -18.49 -7.18
C GLN A 8 5.65 -18.04 -7.25
N SER A 9 4.75 -18.83 -6.71
CA SER A 9 3.32 -18.53 -6.66
C SER A 9 2.83 -18.10 -5.28
N SER A 10 3.72 -17.83 -4.33
CA SER A 10 3.36 -17.41 -2.98
C SER A 10 3.89 -16.03 -2.64
N VAL A 11 3.23 -15.36 -1.69
CA VAL A 11 3.65 -14.07 -1.12
C VAL A 11 3.25 -13.97 0.34
N ILE A 12 4.10 -13.38 1.17
CA ILE A 12 3.84 -13.11 2.57
C ILE A 12 3.48 -11.64 2.72
N ILE A 13 2.29 -11.36 3.28
CA ILE A 13 1.89 -10.00 3.67
C ILE A 13 2.31 -9.77 5.11
N LEU A 14 3.13 -8.74 5.32
CA LEU A 14 3.54 -8.28 6.63
C LEU A 14 2.53 -7.27 7.16
N GLN A 15 1.96 -7.55 8.32
CA GLN A 15 1.00 -6.66 8.97
C GLN A 15 1.71 -5.57 9.78
N ASP A 16 1.05 -4.43 9.89
CA ASP A 16 1.43 -3.30 10.75
C ASP A 16 0.25 -2.83 11.60
N ALA A 17 0.52 -1.89 12.52
CA ALA A 17 -0.51 -1.41 13.44
C ALA A 17 -1.67 -0.68 12.74
N PHE A 18 -1.40 0.06 11.65
CA PHE A 18 -2.45 0.79 10.93
C PHE A 18 -3.35 -0.16 10.16
N THR A 19 -2.77 -1.08 9.39
CA THR A 19 -3.51 -2.04 8.59
C THR A 19 -4.19 -3.12 9.44
N SER A 20 -3.65 -3.45 10.62
CA SER A 20 -4.28 -4.46 11.50
C SER A 20 -5.44 -3.91 12.32
N PHE A 21 -5.34 -2.66 12.84
CA PHE A 21 -6.32 -2.15 13.82
C PHE A 21 -7.23 -1.05 13.29
N TYR A 22 -6.82 -0.32 12.24
CA TYR A 22 -7.59 0.81 11.71
C TYR A 22 -8.11 0.60 10.30
N GLU A 23 -7.43 -0.22 9.49
CA GLU A 23 -7.77 -0.49 8.09
C GLU A 23 -7.64 -1.98 7.72
N ALA A 24 -8.06 -2.89 8.60
CA ALA A 24 -8.03 -4.33 8.34
C ALA A 24 -8.67 -4.73 6.98
N PRO A 25 -9.74 -4.08 6.49
CA PRO A 25 -10.25 -4.34 5.16
C PRO A 25 -9.22 -4.16 4.05
N LEU A 26 -8.21 -3.29 4.20
CA LEU A 26 -7.16 -3.10 3.20
C LEU A 26 -6.29 -4.34 3.04
N VAL A 27 -5.96 -5.03 4.12
CA VAL A 27 -5.25 -6.32 4.08
C VAL A 27 -6.08 -7.36 3.33
N ILE A 28 -7.39 -7.45 3.62
CA ILE A 28 -8.31 -8.37 2.95
C ILE A 28 -8.41 -8.05 1.45
N HIS A 29 -8.49 -6.78 1.08
CA HIS A 29 -8.50 -6.35 -0.31
C HIS A 29 -7.21 -6.75 -1.03
N PHE A 30 -6.06 -6.59 -0.37
CA PHE A 30 -4.79 -7.01 -0.96
C PHE A 30 -4.71 -8.52 -1.13
N VAL A 31 -5.14 -9.31 -0.14
CA VAL A 31 -5.25 -10.78 -0.25
C VAL A 31 -6.10 -11.16 -1.46
N LYS A 32 -7.30 -10.58 -1.60
CA LYS A 32 -8.20 -10.84 -2.73
C LYS A 32 -7.58 -10.46 -4.07
N LEU A 33 -6.93 -9.29 -4.16
CA LEU A 33 -6.23 -8.87 -5.38
C LEU A 33 -5.16 -9.89 -5.79
N LEU A 34 -4.35 -10.34 -4.83
CA LEU A 34 -3.30 -11.33 -5.09
C LEU A 34 -3.86 -12.69 -5.50
N GLN A 35 -4.98 -13.11 -4.89
CA GLN A 35 -5.69 -14.33 -5.29
C GLN A 35 -6.24 -14.23 -6.72
N HIS A 36 -6.80 -13.09 -7.14
CA HIS A 36 -7.19 -12.86 -8.53
C HIS A 36 -6.01 -12.92 -9.50
N LEU A 37 -4.82 -12.53 -9.04
CA LEU A 37 -3.58 -12.65 -9.82
C LEU A 37 -2.97 -14.07 -9.75
N GLY A 38 -3.62 -15.03 -9.07
CA GLY A 38 -3.21 -16.44 -8.99
C GLY A 38 -2.11 -16.72 -7.96
N TYR A 39 -2.02 -15.91 -6.89
CA TYR A 39 -1.06 -16.13 -5.81
C TYR A 39 -1.68 -16.84 -4.60
N CYS A 40 -0.89 -17.71 -3.99
CA CYS A 40 -1.12 -18.20 -2.63
C CYS A 40 -0.62 -17.14 -1.64
N VAL A 41 -1.48 -16.67 -0.75
CA VAL A 41 -1.18 -15.57 0.15
C VAL A 41 -1.11 -16.04 1.59
N CYS A 42 0.00 -15.76 2.25
CA CYS A 42 0.19 -15.95 3.67
C CYS A 42 0.24 -14.59 4.37
N VAL A 43 -0.61 -14.38 5.36
CA VAL A 43 -0.56 -13.17 6.20
C VAL A 43 0.25 -13.51 7.44
N ALA A 44 1.39 -12.83 7.61
CA ALA A 44 2.25 -13.04 8.77
C ALA A 44 1.56 -12.57 10.06
N PRO A 45 1.81 -13.21 11.20
CA PRO A 45 1.28 -12.74 12.49
C PRO A 45 1.69 -11.30 12.76
N PHE A 46 0.75 -10.51 13.32
CA PHE A 46 1.03 -9.13 13.68
C PHE A 46 2.20 -9.01 14.66
N ARG A 47 3.10 -8.07 14.35
CA ARG A 47 4.15 -7.61 15.24
C ARG A 47 4.28 -6.09 15.15
N THR A 48 4.38 -5.43 16.30
CA THR A 48 4.71 -4.01 16.30
C THR A 48 6.14 -3.79 15.78
N ASN A 49 6.32 -2.85 14.87
CA ASN A 49 7.66 -2.52 14.32
C ASN A 49 8.42 -1.47 15.15
N GLY A 50 7.79 -0.90 16.17
CA GLY A 50 8.43 0.08 17.04
C GLY A 50 8.52 1.51 16.50
N LYS A 51 7.96 1.83 15.33
CA LYS A 51 7.98 3.19 14.77
C LYS A 51 7.54 4.27 15.76
N PRO A 52 6.46 4.09 16.55
CA PRO A 52 6.08 5.07 17.58
C PRO A 52 7.15 5.29 18.67
N LEU A 53 7.86 4.25 19.05
CA LEU A 53 8.96 4.36 20.02
C LEU A 53 10.10 5.21 19.46
N HIS A 54 10.48 4.95 18.21
CA HIS A 54 11.52 5.70 17.52
C HIS A 54 11.15 7.19 17.40
N ILE A 55 9.92 7.50 16.94
CA ILE A 55 9.43 8.88 16.78
C ILE A 55 9.47 9.64 18.12
N LYS A 56 9.15 8.99 19.24
CA LYS A 56 9.18 9.60 20.57
C LYS A 56 10.58 9.58 21.22
N GLY A 57 11.63 9.14 20.51
CA GLY A 57 13.00 9.08 21.03
C GLY A 57 13.23 8.00 22.10
N LEU A 58 12.31 7.05 22.24
CA LEU A 58 12.39 5.97 23.24
C LEU A 58 13.29 4.84 22.73
N LEU A 59 14.56 5.16 22.43
CA LEU A 59 15.50 4.23 21.76
C LEU A 59 15.83 3.03 22.63
N ASN A 60 15.90 3.17 23.94
CA ASN A 60 16.12 2.06 24.89
C ASN A 60 15.03 0.98 24.80
N TRP A 61 13.83 1.31 24.32
CA TRP A 61 12.74 0.36 24.09
C TRP A 61 12.69 -0.08 22.62
N PHE A 62 13.13 0.78 21.70
CA PHE A 62 13.16 0.49 20.28
C PHE A 62 14.23 -0.55 19.92
N ASP A 63 15.48 -0.38 20.39
CA ASP A 63 16.59 -1.23 20.00
C ASP A 63 16.43 -2.72 20.35
N PRO A 64 15.95 -3.11 21.55
CA PRO A 64 15.66 -4.52 21.84
C PRO A 64 14.55 -5.08 20.93
N LEU A 65 13.51 -4.27 20.62
CA LEU A 65 12.45 -4.66 19.73
C LEU A 65 12.96 -4.89 18.31
N VAL A 66 13.83 -4.01 17.81
CA VAL A 66 14.49 -4.14 16.50
C VAL A 66 15.25 -5.46 16.40
N ARG A 67 16.07 -5.82 17.39
CA ARG A 67 16.82 -7.09 17.43
C ARG A 67 15.89 -8.30 17.30
N LYS A 68 14.86 -8.35 18.17
CA LYS A 68 13.87 -9.44 18.19
C LYS A 68 13.08 -9.57 16.89
N ASN A 69 12.69 -8.44 16.29
CA ASN A 69 11.98 -8.45 15.02
C ASN A 69 12.88 -8.82 13.84
N SER A 70 14.14 -8.39 13.86
CA SER A 70 15.10 -8.74 12.81
C SER A 70 15.38 -10.25 12.77
N GLU A 71 15.52 -10.91 13.92
CA GLU A 71 15.64 -12.36 14.01
C GLU A 71 14.40 -13.08 13.45
N TRP A 72 13.20 -12.56 13.77
CA TRP A 72 11.95 -13.12 13.26
C TRP A 72 11.81 -12.95 11.75
N LEU A 73 12.15 -11.77 11.23
CA LEU A 73 12.14 -11.49 9.78
C LEU A 73 13.12 -12.40 9.03
N GLN A 74 14.32 -12.63 9.60
CA GLN A 74 15.28 -13.57 9.03
C GLN A 74 14.70 -14.99 8.94
N LYS A 75 13.97 -15.44 9.98
CA LYS A 75 13.28 -16.73 9.95
C LYS A 75 12.22 -16.78 8.86
N LEU A 76 11.44 -15.72 8.64
CA LEU A 76 10.50 -15.65 7.52
C LEU A 76 11.22 -15.71 6.17
N ALA A 77 12.32 -15.01 6.03
CA ALA A 77 13.10 -14.99 4.79
C ALA A 77 13.66 -16.38 4.39
N THR A 78 13.89 -17.30 5.37
CA THR A 78 14.32 -18.67 5.05
C THR A 78 13.29 -19.47 4.24
N LEU A 79 12.03 -19.02 4.20
CA LEU A 79 10.99 -19.63 3.37
C LEU A 79 11.24 -19.38 1.87
N GLY A 80 12.04 -18.37 1.52
CA GLY A 80 12.34 -17.99 0.14
C GLY A 80 11.11 -17.45 -0.61
N VAL A 81 10.15 -16.85 0.10
CA VAL A 81 8.92 -16.25 -0.42
C VAL A 81 9.02 -14.75 -0.23
N PRO A 82 8.62 -13.91 -1.24
CA PRO A 82 8.62 -12.46 -1.10
C PRO A 82 7.80 -11.98 0.10
N ILE A 83 8.34 -10.99 0.82
CA ILE A 83 7.68 -10.36 1.97
C ILE A 83 7.28 -8.95 1.56
N VAL A 84 5.98 -8.65 1.64
CA VAL A 84 5.38 -7.38 1.21
C VAL A 84 4.63 -6.75 2.37
N GLY A 85 4.93 -5.49 2.69
CA GLY A 85 4.18 -4.69 3.66
C GLY A 85 3.38 -3.60 2.95
N ILE A 86 2.23 -3.21 3.50
CA ILE A 86 1.30 -2.29 2.82
C ILE A 86 1.60 -0.83 3.16
N GLU A 87 1.78 -0.51 4.43
CA GLU A 87 1.92 0.88 4.89
C GLU A 87 3.36 1.40 4.69
N PRO A 88 3.55 2.44 3.87
CA PRO A 88 4.90 2.92 3.52
C PRO A 88 5.75 3.31 4.72
N SER A 89 5.19 4.04 5.68
CA SER A 89 5.93 4.49 6.86
C SER A 89 6.42 3.33 7.73
N MET A 90 5.68 2.21 7.72
CA MET A 90 6.03 1.00 8.47
C MET A 90 7.07 0.15 7.74
N VAL A 91 6.92 -0.03 6.43
CA VAL A 91 7.89 -0.78 5.60
C VAL A 91 9.25 -0.07 5.58
N LEU A 92 9.24 1.25 5.41
CA LEU A 92 10.47 2.04 5.34
C LEU A 92 11.22 2.09 6.67
N THR A 93 10.52 1.89 7.81
CA THR A 93 11.17 1.70 9.12
C THR A 93 12.13 0.50 9.12
N TYR A 94 11.76 -0.60 8.49
CA TYR A 94 12.64 -1.77 8.37
C TYR A 94 13.85 -1.50 7.48
N ARG A 95 13.78 -0.54 6.55
CA ARG A 95 14.84 -0.23 5.60
C ARG A 95 15.78 0.88 6.08
N ASP A 96 15.32 1.76 6.95
CA ASP A 96 16.08 2.94 7.41
C ASP A 96 16.42 2.85 8.89
N GLU A 97 15.42 2.85 9.78
CA GLU A 97 15.64 2.95 11.22
C GLU A 97 16.22 1.65 11.82
N TYR A 98 15.80 0.48 11.31
CA TYR A 98 16.33 -0.80 11.82
C TYR A 98 17.83 -0.98 11.54
N PRO A 99 18.33 -0.79 10.31
CA PRO A 99 19.75 -0.82 10.05
C PRO A 99 20.57 0.13 10.93
N LYS A 100 20.07 1.36 11.11
CA LYS A 100 20.72 2.37 11.99
C LYS A 100 20.81 1.90 13.43
N SER A 101 19.72 1.35 13.98
CA SER A 101 19.67 0.80 15.34
C SER A 101 20.61 -0.40 15.53
N LEU A 102 20.81 -1.22 14.50
CA LEU A 102 21.67 -2.39 14.52
C LEU A 102 23.13 -2.06 14.18
N GLY A 103 23.46 -0.86 13.74
CA GLY A 103 24.78 -0.49 13.26
C GLY A 103 25.20 -1.21 11.97
N ILE A 104 24.25 -1.57 11.10
CA ILE A 104 24.48 -2.27 9.83
C ILE A 104 24.02 -1.43 8.65
N LYS A 105 24.49 -1.76 7.45
CA LYS A 105 24.17 -1.03 6.23
C LYS A 105 22.72 -1.25 5.78
N GLN A 106 22.26 -2.49 5.85
CA GLN A 106 20.91 -2.91 5.50
C GLN A 106 20.54 -4.21 6.22
N LEU A 107 19.24 -4.47 6.39
CA LEU A 107 18.78 -5.77 6.89
C LEU A 107 19.11 -6.88 5.88
N PRO A 108 19.44 -8.09 6.34
CA PRO A 108 19.61 -9.26 5.47
C PRO A 108 18.29 -9.83 4.96
N VAL A 109 17.21 -9.05 5.04
CA VAL A 109 15.84 -9.39 4.61
C VAL A 109 15.28 -8.22 3.85
N GLU A 110 14.86 -8.46 2.63
CA GLU A 110 14.15 -7.47 1.84
C GLU A 110 12.66 -7.50 2.17
N ILE A 111 12.10 -6.33 2.52
CA ILE A 111 10.67 -6.12 2.70
C ILE A 111 10.24 -5.12 1.65
N LEU A 112 9.39 -5.57 0.72
CA LEU A 112 8.94 -4.79 -0.42
C LEU A 112 7.67 -3.99 -0.10
N LEU A 113 7.54 -2.82 -0.72
CA LEU A 113 6.27 -2.15 -0.86
C LEU A 113 5.42 -2.86 -1.93
N PRO A 114 4.08 -2.74 -1.90
CA PRO A 114 3.22 -3.46 -2.84
C PRO A 114 3.56 -3.20 -4.31
N GLN A 115 3.81 -1.95 -4.67
CA GLN A 115 4.14 -1.56 -6.05
C GLN A 115 5.50 -2.08 -6.51
N GLU A 116 6.48 -2.17 -5.60
CA GLU A 116 7.81 -2.69 -5.90
C GLU A 116 7.75 -4.18 -6.26
N TRP A 117 6.87 -4.90 -5.59
CA TRP A 117 6.65 -6.31 -5.88
C TRP A 117 5.73 -6.50 -7.10
N LEU A 118 4.60 -5.77 -7.17
CA LEU A 118 3.62 -5.89 -8.26
C LEU A 118 4.22 -5.55 -9.62
N VAL A 119 5.11 -4.56 -9.72
CA VAL A 119 5.74 -4.20 -10.99
C VAL A 119 6.59 -5.36 -11.56
N GLN A 120 7.08 -6.25 -10.73
CA GLN A 120 7.79 -7.46 -11.14
C GLN A 120 6.85 -8.55 -11.67
N GLN A 121 5.53 -8.43 -11.44
CA GLN A 121 4.50 -9.40 -11.82
C GLN A 121 3.76 -9.00 -13.10
N THR A 122 4.46 -8.34 -14.02
CA THR A 122 3.87 -7.71 -15.22
C THR A 122 3.04 -8.67 -16.07
N ASP A 123 3.49 -9.91 -16.24
CA ASP A 123 2.77 -10.91 -17.07
C ASP A 123 1.42 -11.29 -16.46
N ARG A 124 1.35 -11.47 -15.15
CA ARG A 124 0.09 -11.75 -14.44
C ARG A 124 -0.85 -10.54 -14.43
N LEU A 125 -0.29 -9.33 -14.34
CA LEU A 125 -1.07 -8.09 -14.47
C LEU A 125 -1.66 -7.97 -15.87
N ARG A 126 -0.87 -8.18 -16.92
CA ARG A 126 -1.32 -8.13 -18.31
C ARG A 126 -2.37 -9.19 -18.64
N SER A 127 -2.26 -10.39 -18.09
CA SER A 127 -3.28 -11.45 -18.25
C SER A 127 -4.64 -11.02 -17.67
N ASN A 128 -4.65 -10.04 -16.76
CA ASN A 128 -5.84 -9.45 -16.17
C ASN A 128 -6.19 -8.07 -16.76
N GLN A 129 -5.58 -7.66 -17.86
CA GLN A 129 -5.73 -6.34 -18.46
C GLN A 129 -7.21 -5.96 -18.71
N ILE A 130 -7.54 -4.73 -18.39
CA ILE A 130 -8.84 -4.11 -18.59
C ILE A 130 -8.79 -3.36 -19.93
N LEU A 131 -9.62 -3.77 -20.89
CA LEU A 131 -9.57 -3.23 -22.26
C LEU A 131 -10.32 -1.89 -22.38
N GLU A 132 -11.34 -1.71 -21.56
CA GLU A 132 -12.20 -0.51 -21.57
C GLU A 132 -12.30 0.05 -20.15
N PRO A 133 -11.27 0.76 -19.65
CA PRO A 133 -11.31 1.32 -18.31
C PRO A 133 -12.32 2.46 -18.25
N LEU A 134 -13.15 2.44 -17.21
CA LEU A 134 -14.18 3.46 -16.98
C LEU A 134 -13.63 4.70 -16.24
N ARG A 135 -12.43 4.57 -15.64
CA ARG A 135 -11.88 5.60 -14.74
C ARG A 135 -10.42 5.88 -15.02
N SER A 136 -10.05 7.14 -14.89
CA SER A 136 -8.67 7.60 -14.74
C SER A 136 -8.43 7.98 -13.28
N TYR A 137 -7.31 7.57 -12.72
CA TYR A 137 -7.00 7.76 -11.30
C TYR A 137 -5.91 8.81 -11.10
N SER A 138 -5.96 9.52 -9.96
CA SER A 138 -4.92 10.44 -9.51
C SER A 138 -4.29 9.95 -8.20
N LEU A 139 -2.96 9.81 -8.17
CA LEU A 139 -2.22 9.34 -7.01
C LEU A 139 -1.53 10.49 -6.28
N LEU A 140 -1.87 10.62 -5.00
CA LEU A 140 -1.18 11.48 -4.04
C LEU A 140 -0.26 10.60 -3.17
N GLY A 141 1.02 10.50 -3.56
CA GLY A 141 1.98 9.61 -2.91
C GLY A 141 2.42 10.08 -1.52
N HIS A 142 2.72 9.12 -0.64
CA HIS A 142 3.20 9.37 0.71
C HIS A 142 4.58 10.06 0.71
N CYS A 143 4.80 11.02 1.61
CA CYS A 143 6.05 11.78 1.65
C CYS A 143 7.29 10.89 1.91
N SER A 144 7.18 9.86 2.77
CA SER A 144 8.30 8.94 3.02
C SER A 144 8.64 8.09 1.80
N GLU A 145 7.68 7.72 0.95
CA GLU A 145 7.95 7.03 -0.32
C GLU A 145 8.75 7.93 -1.25
N LYS A 146 8.39 9.22 -1.32
CA LYS A 146 9.08 10.19 -2.19
C LYS A 146 10.54 10.43 -1.77
N THR A 147 10.89 10.17 -0.53
CA THR A 147 12.25 10.39 0.00
C THR A 147 13.09 9.11 0.09
N LEU A 148 12.47 7.98 0.44
CA LEU A 148 13.19 6.73 0.74
C LEU A 148 12.92 5.61 -0.30
N ALA A 149 11.93 5.79 -1.17
CA ALA A 149 11.57 4.88 -2.25
C ALA A 149 11.27 5.67 -3.53
N LEU A 150 12.27 6.35 -4.08
CA LEU A 150 12.15 7.36 -5.14
C LEU A 150 11.38 6.89 -6.39
N GLN A 151 11.40 5.61 -6.69
CA GLN A 151 10.69 5.02 -7.84
C GLN A 151 9.24 4.63 -7.54
N SER A 152 8.80 4.71 -6.28
CA SER A 152 7.50 4.22 -5.82
C SER A 152 6.33 4.71 -6.67
N GLN A 153 6.24 6.01 -6.95
CA GLN A 153 5.15 6.57 -7.73
C GLN A 153 5.16 6.06 -9.17
N GLN A 154 6.33 5.99 -9.80
CA GLN A 154 6.49 5.46 -11.16
C GLN A 154 6.16 3.96 -11.21
N GLN A 155 6.51 3.20 -10.17
CA GLN A 155 6.15 1.78 -10.08
C GLN A 155 4.63 1.61 -9.99
N TRP A 156 3.91 2.43 -9.21
CA TRP A 156 2.45 2.44 -9.21
C TRP A 156 1.87 2.73 -10.60
N GLN A 157 2.42 3.74 -11.29
CA GLN A 157 1.99 4.06 -12.65
C GLN A 157 2.19 2.88 -13.60
N ASN A 158 3.33 2.18 -13.51
CA ASN A 158 3.62 1.00 -14.31
C ASN A 158 2.68 -0.18 -13.99
N VAL A 159 2.32 -0.37 -12.71
CA VAL A 159 1.34 -1.39 -12.30
C VAL A 159 -0.04 -1.11 -12.89
N PHE A 160 -0.53 0.13 -12.80
CA PHE A 160 -1.81 0.54 -13.39
C PHE A 160 -1.78 0.36 -14.91
N LYS A 161 -0.73 0.83 -15.58
CA LYS A 161 -0.55 0.67 -17.03
C LYS A 161 -0.53 -0.80 -17.46
N ALA A 162 0.08 -1.70 -16.70
CA ALA A 162 0.10 -3.13 -17.01
C ALA A 162 -1.31 -3.74 -16.97
N LEU A 163 -2.21 -3.20 -16.14
CA LEU A 163 -3.63 -3.57 -16.10
C LEU A 163 -4.50 -2.81 -17.12
N GLY A 164 -3.93 -1.91 -17.92
CA GLY A 164 -4.67 -1.10 -18.89
C GLY A 164 -5.34 0.14 -18.28
N LEU A 165 -4.97 0.53 -17.07
CA LEU A 165 -5.51 1.67 -16.35
C LEU A 165 -4.62 2.89 -16.47
N GLU A 166 -5.21 4.08 -16.42
CA GLU A 166 -4.48 5.34 -16.36
C GLU A 166 -4.31 5.80 -14.90
N LEU A 167 -3.09 6.19 -14.54
CA LEU A 167 -2.75 6.77 -13.24
C LEU A 167 -1.95 8.05 -13.42
N LYS A 168 -2.53 9.18 -13.05
CA LYS A 168 -1.86 10.47 -12.99
C LYS A 168 -1.14 10.60 -11.64
N LEU A 169 0.11 11.04 -11.67
CA LEU A 169 0.89 11.32 -10.48
C LEU A 169 0.74 12.80 -10.10
N GLU A 170 0.22 13.08 -8.91
CA GLU A 170 0.03 14.45 -8.45
C GLU A 170 1.26 14.95 -7.68
N ALA A 171 1.71 16.15 -8.02
CA ALA A 171 2.82 16.79 -7.33
C ALA A 171 2.36 17.34 -5.98
N THR A 172 2.56 16.56 -4.91
CA THR A 172 2.18 16.95 -3.55
C THR A 172 3.38 16.95 -2.59
N GLY A 173 3.34 17.81 -1.59
CA GLY A 173 4.22 17.77 -0.43
C GLY A 173 3.68 16.88 0.70
N CYS A 174 3.96 17.25 1.95
CA CYS A 174 3.40 16.59 3.12
C CYS A 174 1.89 16.84 3.24
N CYS A 175 1.14 15.84 3.70
CA CYS A 175 -0.29 15.99 3.99
C CYS A 175 -0.57 16.73 5.33
N GLY A 176 0.48 17.02 6.12
CA GLY A 176 0.37 17.68 7.41
C GLY A 176 0.15 16.75 8.61
N MET A 177 0.03 15.43 8.40
CA MET A 177 -0.16 14.50 9.53
C MET A 177 1.13 14.21 10.29
N ALA A 178 2.24 13.96 9.59
CA ALA A 178 3.58 13.73 10.18
C ALA A 178 3.56 12.79 11.41
N GLY A 179 3.17 11.54 11.23
CA GLY A 179 3.00 10.57 12.32
C GLY A 179 1.76 10.90 13.18
N THR A 180 1.95 11.23 14.46
CA THR A 180 0.88 11.65 15.38
C THR A 180 0.73 13.15 15.51
N TYR A 181 1.70 13.91 15.01
CA TYR A 181 1.76 15.38 15.13
C TYR A 181 0.44 16.08 14.76
N GLY A 182 -0.10 15.77 13.60
CA GLY A 182 -1.34 16.37 13.13
C GLY A 182 -2.59 15.96 13.94
N HIS A 183 -2.52 14.93 14.79
CA HIS A 183 -3.60 14.56 15.71
C HIS A 183 -3.54 15.31 17.04
N GLU A 184 -2.39 15.87 17.38
CA GLU A 184 -2.21 16.64 18.62
C GLU A 184 -2.98 17.98 18.50
N LYS A 185 -3.72 18.33 19.56
CA LYS A 185 -4.62 19.49 19.55
C LYS A 185 -3.85 20.79 19.30
N GLU A 186 -2.67 20.88 19.86
CA GLU A 186 -1.76 22.03 19.78
C GLU A 186 -1.29 22.29 18.35
N HIS A 187 -1.23 21.26 17.51
CA HIS A 187 -0.72 21.30 16.14
C HIS A 187 -1.81 21.24 15.05
N TYR A 188 -3.07 21.48 15.46
CA TYR A 188 -4.20 21.38 14.52
C TYR A 188 -4.10 22.39 13.39
N GLU A 189 -3.83 23.65 13.69
CA GLU A 189 -3.78 24.72 12.68
C GLU A 189 -2.57 24.61 11.76
N GLU A 190 -1.41 24.25 12.29
CA GLU A 190 -0.21 23.97 11.47
C GLU A 190 -0.45 22.80 10.52
N SER A 191 -1.01 21.70 11.05
CA SER A 191 -1.35 20.53 10.26
C SER A 191 -2.34 20.85 9.13
N ARG A 192 -3.38 21.66 9.45
CA ARG A 192 -4.36 22.16 8.48
C ARG A 192 -3.72 23.09 7.45
N GLY A 193 -2.82 23.97 7.88
CA GLY A 193 -2.07 24.87 7.01
C GLY A 193 -1.24 24.11 5.98
N ILE A 194 -0.49 23.10 6.42
CA ILE A 194 0.30 22.23 5.54
C ILE A 194 -0.61 21.48 4.54
N PHE A 195 -1.76 20.97 4.99
CA PHE A 195 -2.73 20.31 4.11
C PHE A 195 -3.23 21.26 3.03
N LYS A 196 -3.62 22.49 3.40
CA LYS A 196 -4.10 23.52 2.47
C LYS A 196 -3.04 23.90 1.42
N MET A 197 -1.79 24.00 1.82
CA MET A 197 -0.68 24.36 0.92
C MET A 197 -0.41 23.32 -0.16
N SER A 198 -0.65 22.03 0.11
CA SER A 198 -0.17 20.96 -0.72
C SER A 198 -1.25 19.99 -1.23
N TRP A 199 -2.28 19.68 -0.43
CA TRP A 199 -3.27 18.65 -0.72
C TRP A 199 -4.64 19.17 -1.10
N GLN A 200 -5.08 20.30 -0.48
CA GLN A 200 -6.44 20.84 -0.62
C GLN A 200 -6.87 21.06 -2.07
N HIS A 201 -6.00 21.55 -2.93
CA HIS A 201 -6.31 21.86 -4.34
C HIS A 201 -6.46 20.63 -5.22
N HIS A 202 -6.07 19.45 -4.74
CA HIS A 202 -6.31 18.17 -5.42
C HIS A 202 -7.62 17.50 -4.96
N MET A 203 -8.37 18.11 -4.04
CA MET A 203 -9.59 17.52 -3.49
C MET A 203 -10.80 17.94 -4.30
N PRO A 204 -11.42 17.02 -5.06
CA PRO A 204 -12.61 17.33 -5.85
C PRO A 204 -13.86 17.42 -4.96
N ASN A 205 -14.81 18.24 -5.39
CA ASN A 205 -16.09 18.36 -4.71
C ASN A 205 -17.09 17.25 -5.08
N GLU A 206 -16.97 16.70 -6.28
CA GLU A 206 -17.88 15.69 -6.80
C GLU A 206 -17.53 14.28 -6.31
N LEU A 207 -18.54 13.51 -5.86
CA LEU A 207 -18.37 12.16 -5.33
C LEU A 207 -17.72 11.21 -6.36
N THR A 208 -18.09 11.33 -7.63
CA THR A 208 -17.53 10.51 -8.71
C THR A 208 -16.03 10.74 -8.88
N GLN A 209 -15.58 11.98 -8.77
CA GLN A 209 -14.16 12.34 -8.83
C GLN A 209 -13.43 11.97 -7.54
N GLN A 210 -14.08 12.07 -6.36
CA GLN A 210 -13.50 11.60 -5.09
C GLN A 210 -13.14 10.12 -5.13
N ALA A 211 -13.95 9.30 -5.82
CA ALA A 211 -13.69 7.87 -5.98
C ALA A 211 -12.44 7.55 -6.80
N THR A 212 -11.88 8.51 -7.56
CA THR A 212 -10.67 8.33 -8.37
C THR A 212 -9.40 8.86 -7.70
N ILE A 213 -9.51 9.50 -6.55
CA ILE A 213 -8.35 9.98 -5.77
C ILE A 213 -7.78 8.84 -4.93
N LEU A 214 -6.49 8.59 -5.10
CA LEU A 214 -5.76 7.54 -4.40
C LEU A 214 -4.67 8.13 -3.49
N ALA A 215 -4.44 7.47 -2.35
CA ALA A 215 -3.32 7.80 -1.48
C ALA A 215 -2.74 6.53 -0.83
N THR A 216 -1.41 6.40 -0.82
CA THR A 216 -0.73 5.19 -0.33
C THR A 216 -0.65 5.12 1.19
N GLY A 217 -0.41 6.25 1.89
CA GLY A 217 -0.24 6.24 3.35
C GLY A 217 -1.54 6.36 4.14
N TYR A 218 -1.67 5.62 5.23
CA TYR A 218 -2.77 5.72 6.19
C TYR A 218 -2.95 7.15 6.72
N SER A 219 -1.86 7.77 7.13
CA SER A 219 -1.83 9.15 7.63
C SER A 219 -2.41 10.14 6.62
N CYS A 220 -2.06 9.97 5.34
CA CYS A 220 -2.57 10.81 4.25
C CYS A 220 -4.08 10.62 4.05
N ARG A 221 -4.56 9.37 4.01
CA ARG A 221 -5.99 9.07 3.87
C ARG A 221 -6.81 9.58 5.05
N SER A 222 -6.24 9.49 6.26
CA SER A 222 -6.86 10.04 7.48
C SER A 222 -6.94 11.58 7.44
N GLN A 223 -5.91 12.24 6.93
CA GLN A 223 -5.86 13.70 6.81
C GLN A 223 -6.89 14.22 5.80
N VAL A 224 -7.01 13.55 4.63
CA VAL A 224 -8.05 13.89 3.65
C VAL A 224 -9.44 13.72 4.26
N LYS A 225 -9.69 12.61 4.98
CA LYS A 225 -10.97 12.43 5.68
C LYS A 225 -11.26 13.56 6.66
N ARG A 226 -10.23 14.02 7.38
CA ARG A 226 -10.37 15.08 8.40
C ARG A 226 -10.69 16.45 7.80
N PHE A 227 -10.06 16.81 6.69
CA PHE A 227 -10.13 18.17 6.14
C PHE A 227 -10.93 18.30 4.83
N ALA A 228 -11.19 17.20 4.13
CA ALA A 228 -11.97 17.19 2.90
C ALA A 228 -13.24 16.31 2.98
N GLY A 229 -13.46 15.62 4.12
CA GLY A 229 -14.72 14.91 4.39
C GLY A 229 -14.82 13.51 3.79
N PHE A 230 -13.93 13.09 2.88
CA PHE A 230 -13.91 11.74 2.32
C PHE A 230 -12.58 11.04 2.53
N ARG A 231 -12.56 9.72 2.46
CA ARG A 231 -11.32 8.93 2.57
C ARG A 231 -10.91 8.42 1.18
N PRO A 232 -9.76 8.82 0.63
CA PRO A 232 -9.23 8.26 -0.61
C PRO A 232 -9.01 6.75 -0.50
N MET A 233 -9.19 6.04 -1.60
CA MET A 233 -8.82 4.64 -1.69
C MET A 233 -7.29 4.49 -1.70
N HIS A 234 -6.83 3.33 -1.21
CA HIS A 234 -5.47 2.88 -1.50
C HIS A 234 -5.40 2.33 -2.94
N PRO A 235 -4.29 2.47 -3.68
CA PRO A 235 -4.15 1.90 -5.03
C PRO A 235 -4.57 0.42 -5.13
N LEU A 236 -4.25 -0.40 -4.13
CA LEU A 236 -4.66 -1.82 -4.09
C LEU A 236 -6.18 -2.02 -4.12
N GLN A 237 -6.94 -1.11 -3.53
CA GLN A 237 -8.41 -1.16 -3.53
C GLN A 237 -8.96 -0.83 -4.91
N ALA A 238 -8.40 0.18 -5.58
CA ALA A 238 -8.77 0.55 -6.94
C ALA A 238 -8.49 -0.60 -7.92
N LEU A 239 -7.31 -1.22 -7.85
CA LEU A 239 -6.95 -2.37 -8.68
C LEU A 239 -7.89 -3.56 -8.47
N LEU A 240 -8.22 -3.89 -7.21
CA LEU A 240 -9.18 -4.96 -6.92
C LEU A 240 -10.56 -4.64 -7.47
N GLN A 241 -11.03 -3.41 -7.30
CA GLN A 241 -12.34 -2.96 -7.78
C GLN A 241 -12.44 -3.15 -9.31
N GLU A 242 -11.47 -2.65 -10.06
CA GLU A 242 -11.46 -2.75 -11.52
C GLU A 242 -11.43 -4.21 -12.02
N ILE A 243 -10.61 -5.08 -11.41
CA ILE A 243 -10.56 -6.50 -11.75
C ILE A 243 -11.91 -7.19 -11.44
N THR A 244 -12.53 -6.85 -10.31
CA THR A 244 -13.81 -7.45 -9.90
C THR A 244 -14.95 -7.01 -10.82
N GLU A 245 -15.01 -5.73 -11.18
CA GLU A 245 -16.01 -5.18 -12.10
C GLU A 245 -15.89 -5.82 -13.51
N LYS A 246 -14.65 -5.96 -14.02
CA LYS A 246 -14.37 -6.69 -15.28
C LYS A 246 -14.94 -8.11 -15.25
N ASN A 247 -14.62 -8.88 -14.20
CA ASN A 247 -15.06 -10.27 -14.08
C ASN A 247 -16.59 -10.39 -13.99
N SER A 248 -17.25 -9.47 -13.30
CA SER A 248 -18.71 -9.40 -13.20
C SER A 248 -19.36 -9.10 -14.57
N ALA A 249 -18.79 -8.19 -15.34
CA ALA A 249 -19.28 -7.87 -16.69
C ALA A 249 -19.15 -9.04 -17.66
N ILE A 250 -18.02 -9.80 -17.60
CA ILE A 250 -17.83 -11.00 -18.39
C ILE A 250 -18.88 -12.06 -18.04
N ASN A 251 -19.10 -12.35 -16.76
CA ASN A 251 -20.07 -13.31 -16.31
C ASN A 251 -21.49 -12.96 -16.76
N THR A 252 -21.87 -11.68 -16.69
CA THR A 252 -23.17 -11.21 -17.14
C THR A 252 -23.38 -11.39 -18.66
N LYS A 253 -22.34 -11.13 -19.47
CA LYS A 253 -22.39 -11.37 -20.91
C LYS A 253 -22.54 -12.86 -21.24
N LEU A 254 -21.77 -13.74 -20.58
CA LEU A 254 -21.86 -15.20 -20.77
C LEU A 254 -23.25 -15.73 -20.41
N THR A 255 -23.82 -15.31 -19.28
CA THR A 255 -25.16 -15.73 -18.86
C THR A 255 -26.25 -15.33 -19.89
N LYS A 256 -26.18 -14.11 -20.41
CA LYS A 256 -27.12 -13.63 -21.44
C LYS A 256 -26.99 -14.43 -22.75
N THR A 257 -25.76 -14.83 -23.13
CA THR A 257 -25.53 -15.63 -24.35
C THR A 257 -26.08 -17.03 -24.20
N ILE A 258 -25.95 -17.65 -23.03
CA ILE A 258 -26.44 -19.02 -22.76
C ILE A 258 -27.98 -19.04 -22.71
N VAL A 259 -28.61 -18.06 -22.04
CA VAL A 259 -30.07 -18.00 -21.89
C VAL A 259 -30.76 -17.51 -23.17
N GLY A 260 -30.09 -16.71 -24.00
CA GLY A 260 -30.65 -16.21 -25.28
C GLY A 260 -30.57 -17.23 -26.43
N ASN A 261 -29.87 -18.34 -26.25
CA ASN A 261 -29.76 -19.46 -27.25
C ASN A 261 -30.56 -20.72 -26.83
N ALA A 262 -31.34 -20.66 -25.76
CA ALA A 262 -32.26 -21.68 -25.29
C ALA A 262 -33.72 -21.28 -25.57
#